data_d9786dc3e0c65e012b79c5ad2f5190b7
#
_entry.id   d9786dc3e0c65e012b79c5ad2f5190b7
#
_cell.length_a   1.000
_cell.length_b   1.000
_cell.length_c   1.000
_cell.angle_alpha   90.00
_cell.angle_beta   90.00
_cell.angle_gamma   90.00
#
_symmetry.space_group_name_H-M   'P 1'
#
loop_
_entity.id
_entity.type
_entity.pdbx_description
1 polymer ?
#
loop_
_entity_poly.entity_id
_entity_poly.type
_entity_poly.pdbx_seq_one_letter_code
_entity_poly.pdbx_strand_id
1 'polypeptide(L)'
;MTYPETPAARSRWILGRRGPKNPLDPSRPYAWLLEKERDATGGLVDGLTVFLTNKECPWHCLMCDLWQKTLDEPVPAGAIAGQIDFALGQAERECGNLAKLRQVKLYNAGSFFDDQAIPESEDAAIAKRLAKFDRVIVESHPALVGDRCLRFRDRLNCQLEVALGLETVHPEALEKLNKRVTLDRFRAASDFVTRNEMALRTFVLLQPPFIPADESVGWANRSVDFSQDCGATVTALIPTRTGNGAMDRLAAAGQFTEPTLGQLEDAMDYGVGQARGRVFADLWDLDRFSSCAACFPRRLDRLARQNETQQVPARVICPSCR
;
A
#
# COMPACT_ATOMS: atom_id res chain seq x y z
N MET A 1 -4.70 -28.36 9.70
CA MET A 1 -5.65 -27.46 10.41
C MET A 1 -6.27 -26.53 9.38
N THR A 2 -7.58 -26.50 9.31
CA THR A 2 -8.35 -25.66 8.39
C THR A 2 -8.28 -24.19 8.85
N TYR A 3 -8.30 -23.24 7.89
CA TYR A 3 -8.40 -21.80 8.21
C TYR A 3 -9.76 -21.51 8.87
N PRO A 4 -9.82 -20.75 9.97
CA PRO A 4 -11.05 -20.58 10.74
C PRO A 4 -12.13 -19.77 10.04
N GLU A 5 -13.40 -20.03 10.37
CA GLU A 5 -14.56 -19.37 9.76
C GLU A 5 -14.94 -18.03 10.41
N THR A 6 -14.69 -17.84 11.72
CA THR A 6 -15.11 -16.61 12.39
C THR A 6 -13.98 -15.60 12.53
N PRO A 7 -14.26 -14.28 12.45
CA PRO A 7 -13.22 -13.24 12.56
C PRO A 7 -12.38 -13.32 13.84
N ALA A 8 -12.99 -13.65 14.97
CA ALA A 8 -12.27 -13.79 16.24
C ALA A 8 -11.33 -15.02 16.24
N ALA A 9 -11.77 -16.13 15.65
CA ALA A 9 -10.93 -17.32 15.51
C ALA A 9 -9.81 -17.10 14.48
N ARG A 10 -10.09 -16.37 13.39
CA ARG A 10 -9.06 -15.95 12.41
C ARG A 10 -7.98 -15.09 13.07
N SER A 11 -8.37 -14.09 13.86
CA SER A 11 -7.40 -13.25 14.57
C SER A 11 -6.50 -14.08 15.49
N ARG A 12 -7.05 -14.99 16.29
CA ARG A 12 -6.24 -15.89 17.15
C ARG A 12 -5.35 -16.82 16.31
N TRP A 13 -5.86 -17.32 15.19
CA TRP A 13 -5.12 -18.20 14.29
C TRP A 13 -3.92 -17.47 13.65
N ILE A 14 -4.11 -16.23 13.20
CA ILE A 14 -3.08 -15.38 12.61
C ILE A 14 -2.03 -15.02 13.66
N LEU A 15 -2.45 -14.48 14.81
CA LEU A 15 -1.54 -14.09 15.90
C LEU A 15 -0.68 -15.27 16.38
N GLY A 16 -1.24 -16.46 16.49
CA GLY A 16 -0.50 -17.66 16.93
C GLY A 16 0.54 -18.16 15.91
N ARG A 17 0.69 -17.52 14.75
CA ARG A 17 1.67 -17.88 13.70
C ARG A 17 2.70 -16.81 13.44
N ARG A 18 2.55 -15.67 14.08
CA ARG A 18 3.52 -14.58 13.99
C ARG A 18 4.78 -14.93 14.77
N GLY A 19 5.92 -14.54 14.23
CA GLY A 19 7.19 -14.54 14.92
C GLY A 19 7.35 -13.30 15.81
N PRO A 20 8.56 -13.02 16.29
CA PRO A 20 8.86 -11.80 17.02
C PRO A 20 8.78 -10.57 16.07
N LYS A 21 8.42 -9.42 16.62
CA LYS A 21 8.55 -8.13 15.93
C LYS A 21 10.03 -7.76 15.82
N ASN A 22 10.34 -6.93 14.82
CA ASN A 22 11.66 -6.35 14.71
C ASN A 22 11.90 -5.32 15.83
N PRO A 23 13.13 -5.20 16.34
CA PRO A 23 13.47 -4.11 17.25
C PRO A 23 13.38 -2.77 16.49
N LEU A 24 12.62 -1.82 17.03
CA LEU A 24 12.40 -0.51 16.42
C LEU A 24 12.68 0.61 17.42
N ASP A 25 13.16 1.74 16.90
CA ASP A 25 13.30 2.99 17.65
C ASP A 25 12.04 3.86 17.43
N PRO A 26 11.24 4.14 18.48
CA PRO A 26 10.04 4.95 18.34
C PRO A 26 10.32 6.40 17.89
N SER A 27 11.54 6.88 18.00
CA SER A 27 11.95 8.22 17.59
C SER A 27 12.31 8.32 16.09
N ARG A 28 12.35 7.19 15.37
CA ARG A 28 12.80 7.12 13.96
C ARG A 28 11.81 6.35 13.10
N PRO A 29 11.61 6.77 11.82
CA PRO A 29 10.89 5.94 10.87
C PRO A 29 11.67 4.64 10.65
N TYR A 30 10.95 3.52 10.44
CA TYR A 30 11.66 2.25 10.21
C TYR A 30 12.30 2.17 8.82
N ALA A 31 11.84 3.01 7.88
CA ALA A 31 12.45 3.19 6.57
C ALA A 31 12.05 4.53 5.95
N TRP A 32 12.79 4.96 4.96
CA TRP A 32 12.44 6.08 4.08
C TRP A 32 13.12 5.87 2.73
N LEU A 33 12.58 6.47 1.67
CA LEU A 33 13.17 6.43 0.33
C LEU A 33 12.77 7.64 -0.50
N LEU A 34 13.64 8.02 -1.44
CA LEU A 34 13.34 8.95 -2.52
C LEU A 34 12.88 8.15 -3.74
N GLU A 35 11.80 8.57 -4.34
CA GLU A 35 11.24 7.91 -5.51
C GLU A 35 10.66 8.91 -6.50
N LYS A 36 10.40 8.46 -7.72
CA LYS A 36 9.67 9.23 -8.72
C LYS A 36 8.34 8.58 -8.99
N GLU A 37 7.30 9.38 -9.07
CA GLU A 37 5.97 8.91 -9.43
C GLU A 37 5.36 9.80 -10.50
N ARG A 38 4.66 9.18 -11.46
CA ARG A 38 3.91 9.92 -12.46
C ARG A 38 2.70 10.58 -11.84
N ASP A 39 2.57 11.90 -12.01
CA ASP A 39 1.45 12.68 -11.50
C ASP A 39 0.24 12.67 -12.46
N ALA A 40 -0.84 13.34 -12.05
CA ALA A 40 -2.06 13.44 -12.85
C ALA A 40 -1.89 14.28 -14.12
N THR A 41 -0.88 15.15 -14.18
CA THR A 41 -0.59 16.01 -15.36
C THR A 41 0.31 15.30 -16.38
N GLY A 42 0.79 14.10 -16.04
CA GLY A 42 1.68 13.32 -16.88
C GLY A 42 3.16 13.62 -16.67
N GLY A 43 3.53 14.41 -15.66
CA GLY A 43 4.90 14.65 -15.25
C GLY A 43 5.42 13.57 -14.31
N LEU A 44 6.74 13.36 -14.26
CA LEU A 44 7.41 12.62 -13.20
C LEU A 44 7.77 13.59 -12.08
N VAL A 45 7.28 13.34 -10.88
CA VAL A 45 7.53 14.16 -9.70
C VAL A 45 8.39 13.41 -8.70
N ASP A 46 9.37 14.11 -8.12
CA ASP A 46 10.19 13.57 -7.04
C ASP A 46 9.38 13.57 -5.75
N GLY A 47 9.44 12.48 -5.01
CA GLY A 47 8.74 12.26 -3.76
C GLY A 47 9.60 11.66 -2.67
N LEU A 48 9.18 11.88 -1.44
CA LEU A 48 9.72 11.22 -0.26
C LEU A 48 8.67 10.27 0.31
N THR A 49 8.99 9.00 0.45
CA THR A 49 8.18 8.04 1.20
C THR A 49 8.82 7.81 2.56
N VAL A 50 8.03 8.01 3.61
CA VAL A 50 8.43 7.80 5.00
C VAL A 50 7.58 6.67 5.56
N PHE A 51 8.23 5.65 6.09
CA PHE A 51 7.58 4.53 6.76
C PHE A 51 7.68 4.74 8.28
N LEU A 52 6.60 5.26 8.84
CA LEU A 52 6.55 5.66 10.25
C LEU A 52 6.53 4.46 11.19
N THR A 53 7.29 4.55 12.27
CA THR A 53 7.22 3.62 13.40
C THR A 53 6.10 4.04 14.33
N ASN A 54 5.14 3.16 14.56
CA ASN A 54 3.96 3.42 15.38
C ASN A 54 3.45 2.15 16.05
N LYS A 55 2.46 2.29 16.93
CA LYS A 55 1.75 1.16 17.51
C LYS A 55 1.02 0.35 16.44
N GLU A 56 0.99 -0.96 16.62
CA GLU A 56 0.28 -1.88 15.73
C GLU A 56 -1.22 -1.52 15.63
N CYS A 57 -1.77 -1.63 14.42
CA CYS A 57 -3.18 -1.43 14.18
C CYS A 57 -4.04 -2.56 14.79
N PRO A 58 -5.31 -2.30 15.13
CA PRO A 58 -6.18 -3.28 15.79
C PRO A 58 -6.67 -4.41 14.87
N TRP A 59 -6.39 -4.33 13.57
CA TRP A 59 -6.79 -5.36 12.60
C TRP A 59 -5.68 -6.38 12.40
N HIS A 60 -6.05 -7.66 12.44
CA HIS A 60 -5.13 -8.76 12.18
C HIS A 60 -5.43 -9.32 10.79
N CYS A 61 -5.02 -8.57 9.75
CA CYS A 61 -5.20 -8.99 8.36
C CYS A 61 -4.29 -10.18 8.05
N LEU A 62 -4.85 -11.18 7.33
CA LEU A 62 -4.14 -12.43 7.03
C LEU A 62 -2.86 -12.21 6.23
N MET A 63 -2.91 -11.33 5.23
CA MET A 63 -1.80 -11.05 4.32
C MET A 63 -0.77 -10.06 4.86
N CYS A 64 -1.09 -9.36 5.96
CA CYS A 64 -0.25 -8.28 6.46
C CYS A 64 1.04 -8.84 7.10
N ASP A 65 2.18 -8.35 6.66
CA ASP A 65 3.52 -8.57 7.24
C ASP A 65 4.05 -7.33 7.97
N LEU A 66 3.39 -6.18 7.79
CA LEU A 66 3.79 -4.88 8.35
C LEU A 66 3.76 -4.84 9.88
N TRP A 67 3.00 -5.74 10.53
CA TRP A 67 3.00 -5.88 11.98
C TRP A 67 4.40 -6.08 12.57
N GLN A 68 5.33 -6.65 11.77
CA GLN A 68 6.73 -6.84 12.16
C GLN A 68 7.47 -5.49 12.34
N LYS A 69 6.94 -4.41 11.77
CA LYS A 69 7.48 -3.06 11.76
C LYS A 69 6.66 -2.11 12.65
N THR A 70 6.02 -2.65 13.70
CA THR A 70 5.18 -1.88 14.62
C THR A 70 5.60 -2.10 16.08
N LEU A 71 5.20 -1.18 16.95
CA LEU A 71 5.38 -1.27 18.39
C LEU A 71 4.13 -1.88 19.06
N ASP A 72 4.27 -2.33 20.30
CA ASP A 72 3.14 -2.79 21.12
C ASP A 72 2.44 -1.62 21.81
N GLU A 73 3.17 -0.55 22.10
CA GLU A 73 2.67 0.65 22.77
C GLU A 73 2.67 1.87 21.84
N PRO A 74 1.83 2.88 22.11
CA PRO A 74 1.86 4.14 21.39
C PRO A 74 3.24 4.80 21.49
N VAL A 75 3.62 5.54 20.46
CA VAL A 75 4.86 6.33 20.49
C VAL A 75 4.76 7.50 21.47
N PRO A 76 5.87 7.98 22.03
CA PRO A 76 5.88 9.19 22.84
C PRO A 76 5.36 10.41 22.08
N ALA A 77 4.79 11.38 22.80
CA ALA A 77 4.32 12.63 22.21
C ALA A 77 5.45 13.35 21.45
N GLY A 78 5.14 13.82 20.24
CA GLY A 78 6.10 14.47 19.34
C GLY A 78 6.98 13.48 18.54
N ALA A 79 6.87 12.19 18.77
CA ALA A 79 7.71 11.21 18.09
C ALA A 79 7.42 11.13 16.59
N ILE A 80 6.15 11.17 16.17
CA ILE A 80 5.79 11.14 14.74
C ILE A 80 6.37 12.36 14.01
N ALA A 81 6.19 13.54 14.58
CA ALA A 81 6.77 14.76 14.05
C ALA A 81 8.32 14.68 13.97
N GLY A 82 8.97 14.11 14.99
CA GLY A 82 10.41 13.87 15.01
C GLY A 82 10.88 12.87 13.95
N GLN A 83 10.12 11.82 13.70
CA GLN A 83 10.41 10.85 12.63
C GLN A 83 10.36 11.51 11.23
N ILE A 84 9.39 12.42 11.02
CA ILE A 84 9.29 13.19 9.77
C ILE A 84 10.51 14.12 9.63
N ASP A 85 10.90 14.83 10.70
CA ASP A 85 12.10 15.69 10.69
C ASP A 85 13.36 14.87 10.36
N PHE A 86 13.48 13.67 10.94
CA PHE A 86 14.59 12.77 10.63
C PHE A 86 14.62 12.41 9.13
N ALA A 87 13.49 11.96 8.57
CA ALA A 87 13.40 11.58 7.16
C ALA A 87 13.70 12.76 6.23
N LEU A 88 13.18 13.95 6.54
CA LEU A 88 13.46 15.17 5.80
C LEU A 88 14.95 15.52 5.82
N GLY A 89 15.59 15.43 6.98
CA GLY A 89 17.03 15.68 7.09
C GLY A 89 17.89 14.65 6.34
N GLN A 90 17.45 13.39 6.23
CA GLN A 90 18.12 12.38 5.41
C GLN A 90 17.94 12.68 3.92
N ALA A 91 16.70 12.97 3.52
CA ALA A 91 16.38 13.31 2.14
C ALA A 91 17.16 14.53 1.64
N GLU A 92 17.30 15.56 2.51
CA GLU A 92 18.10 16.75 2.17
C GLU A 92 19.56 16.44 1.92
N ARG A 93 20.16 15.58 2.75
CA ARG A 93 21.54 15.12 2.56
C ARG A 93 21.74 14.36 1.25
N GLU A 94 20.73 13.57 0.84
CA GLU A 94 20.80 12.75 -0.37
C GLU A 94 20.52 13.55 -1.64
N CYS A 95 19.44 14.35 -1.67
CA CYS A 95 19.03 15.09 -2.87
C CYS A 95 19.59 16.52 -2.97
N GLY A 96 20.21 17.02 -1.89
CA GLY A 96 20.83 18.35 -1.80
C GLY A 96 19.85 19.53 -1.75
N ASN A 97 18.56 19.31 -2.09
CA ASN A 97 17.53 20.37 -2.07
C ASN A 97 16.13 19.77 -1.96
N LEU A 98 15.53 19.92 -0.80
CA LEU A 98 14.17 19.45 -0.53
C LEU A 98 13.08 20.15 -1.37
N ALA A 99 13.35 21.33 -1.95
CA ALA A 99 12.38 22.02 -2.81
C ALA A 99 12.08 21.28 -4.12
N LYS A 100 12.91 20.28 -4.48
CA LYS A 100 12.65 19.38 -5.62
C LYS A 100 11.55 18.38 -5.33
N LEU A 101 11.36 18.03 -4.05
CA LEU A 101 10.37 17.04 -3.64
C LEU A 101 8.98 17.68 -3.64
N ARG A 102 8.10 17.18 -4.50
CA ARG A 102 6.76 17.73 -4.69
C ARG A 102 5.70 16.97 -3.90
N GLN A 103 5.97 15.72 -3.55
CA GLN A 103 5.04 14.89 -2.78
C GLN A 103 5.72 14.18 -1.63
N VAL A 104 4.93 13.87 -0.60
CA VAL A 104 5.36 13.04 0.52
C VAL A 104 4.32 11.97 0.80
N LYS A 105 4.78 10.73 1.00
CA LYS A 105 3.95 9.61 1.45
C LYS A 105 4.30 9.29 2.90
N LEU A 106 3.31 9.28 3.77
CA LEU A 106 3.43 8.86 5.16
C LEU A 106 2.69 7.54 5.33
N TYR A 107 3.43 6.45 5.20
CA TYR A 107 2.93 5.10 5.43
C TYR A 107 3.29 4.65 6.84
N ASN A 108 2.40 3.97 7.52
CA ASN A 108 2.54 3.74 8.94
C ASN A 108 2.15 2.33 9.40
N ALA A 109 2.21 1.35 8.52
CA ALA A 109 1.87 -0.05 8.86
C ALA A 109 0.51 -0.19 9.58
N GLY A 110 -0.49 0.58 9.15
CA GLY A 110 -1.81 0.60 9.76
C GLY A 110 -2.71 1.67 9.19
N SER A 111 -3.05 2.67 9.98
CA SER A 111 -3.90 3.78 9.55
C SER A 111 -3.41 5.08 10.17
N PHE A 112 -3.20 6.09 9.33
CA PHE A 112 -2.80 7.43 9.77
C PHE A 112 -3.84 8.05 10.70
N PHE A 113 -5.11 7.73 10.49
CA PHE A 113 -6.22 8.28 11.30
C PHE A 113 -6.59 7.40 12.52
N ASP A 114 -5.76 6.43 12.88
CA ASP A 114 -5.84 5.73 14.16
C ASP A 114 -5.09 6.51 15.23
N ASP A 115 -5.82 7.04 16.22
CA ASP A 115 -5.25 7.86 17.31
C ASP A 115 -4.23 7.10 18.18
N GLN A 116 -4.32 5.76 18.21
CA GLN A 116 -3.35 4.94 18.92
C GLN A 116 -2.03 4.76 18.13
N ALA A 117 -2.09 4.87 16.81
CA ALA A 117 -0.92 4.78 15.93
C ALA A 117 -0.29 6.16 15.71
N ILE A 118 -1.11 7.13 15.28
CA ILE A 118 -0.72 8.51 15.02
C ILE A 118 -1.64 9.40 15.84
N PRO A 119 -1.20 9.96 16.99
CA PRO A 119 -2.06 10.81 17.83
C PRO A 119 -2.57 12.04 17.08
N GLU A 120 -3.88 12.34 17.16
CA GLU A 120 -4.47 13.51 16.52
C GLU A 120 -3.84 14.82 17.04
N SER A 121 -3.35 14.82 18.27
CA SER A 121 -2.64 15.95 18.85
C SER A 121 -1.36 16.36 18.09
N GLU A 122 -0.80 15.46 17.27
CA GLU A 122 0.35 15.74 16.41
C GLU A 122 -0.02 16.29 15.03
N ASP A 123 -1.29 16.26 14.62
CA ASP A 123 -1.72 16.63 13.27
C ASP A 123 -1.24 18.05 12.88
N ALA A 124 -1.28 19.03 13.79
CA ALA A 124 -0.80 20.38 13.53
C ALA A 124 0.72 20.44 13.33
N ALA A 125 1.48 19.68 14.12
CA ALA A 125 2.93 19.61 14.04
C ALA A 125 3.37 18.88 12.76
N ILE A 126 2.65 17.84 12.37
CA ILE A 126 2.83 17.10 11.10
C ILE A 126 2.55 18.04 9.93
N ALA A 127 1.37 18.67 9.86
CA ALA A 127 0.99 19.55 8.76
C ALA A 127 1.99 20.70 8.55
N LYS A 128 2.53 21.29 9.63
CA LYS A 128 3.56 22.33 9.53
C LYS A 128 4.83 21.84 8.80
N ARG A 129 5.24 20.60 9.01
CA ARG A 129 6.42 20.01 8.35
C ARG A 129 6.20 19.70 6.88
N LEU A 130 4.95 19.48 6.53
CA LEU A 130 4.53 19.11 5.18
C LEU A 130 4.18 20.31 4.29
N ALA A 131 4.20 21.53 4.83
CA ALA A 131 3.72 22.75 4.16
C ALA A 131 4.41 23.09 2.80
N LYS A 132 5.59 22.51 2.54
CA LYS A 132 6.34 22.71 1.29
C LYS A 132 5.97 21.75 0.15
N PHE A 133 5.23 20.67 0.46
CA PHE A 133 4.82 19.70 -0.55
C PHE A 133 3.53 20.11 -1.22
N ASP A 134 3.37 19.73 -2.49
CA ASP A 134 2.13 19.96 -3.24
C ASP A 134 1.09 18.87 -2.96
N ARG A 135 1.56 17.70 -2.50
CA ARG A 135 0.71 16.55 -2.20
C ARG A 135 1.24 15.78 -1.01
N VAL A 136 0.32 15.46 -0.12
CA VAL A 136 0.53 14.56 1.03
C VAL A 136 -0.32 13.31 0.83
N ILE A 137 0.31 12.14 0.89
CA ILE A 137 -0.35 10.84 0.78
C ILE A 137 -0.27 10.15 2.13
N VAL A 138 -1.41 9.70 2.66
CA VAL A 138 -1.48 8.93 3.91
C VAL A 138 -2.29 7.66 3.69
N GLU A 139 -1.92 6.57 4.36
CA GLU A 139 -2.72 5.34 4.31
C GLU A 139 -3.76 5.31 5.42
N SER A 140 -4.90 4.72 5.16
CA SER A 140 -5.97 4.56 6.14
C SER A 140 -6.76 3.27 5.91
N HIS A 141 -7.28 2.74 7.00
CA HIS A 141 -8.33 1.73 6.95
C HIS A 141 -9.66 2.42 6.62
N PRO A 142 -10.52 1.87 5.71
CA PRO A 142 -11.80 2.49 5.36
C PRO A 142 -12.71 2.81 6.54
N ALA A 143 -12.57 2.07 7.65
CA ALA A 143 -13.34 2.33 8.88
C ALA A 143 -12.96 3.61 9.62
N LEU A 144 -11.80 4.19 9.34
CA LEU A 144 -11.27 5.39 10.00
C LEU A 144 -11.33 6.64 9.12
N VAL A 145 -11.91 6.52 7.93
CA VAL A 145 -12.22 7.68 7.09
C VAL A 145 -13.41 8.44 7.68
N GLY A 146 -13.25 9.72 7.96
CA GLY A 146 -14.27 10.54 8.58
C GLY A 146 -13.75 11.94 8.93
N ASP A 147 -14.34 12.58 9.95
CA ASP A 147 -14.11 13.98 10.31
C ASP A 147 -12.64 14.33 10.59
N ARG A 148 -11.84 13.40 11.14
CA ARG A 148 -10.41 13.64 11.34
C ARG A 148 -9.69 13.85 10.00
N CYS A 149 -10.09 13.14 8.95
CA CYS A 149 -9.54 13.36 7.61
C CYS A 149 -9.76 14.81 7.15
N LEU A 150 -10.97 15.37 7.41
CA LEU A 150 -11.28 16.74 7.06
C LEU A 150 -10.45 17.72 7.88
N ARG A 151 -10.39 17.53 9.20
CA ARG A 151 -9.58 18.39 10.06
C ARG A 151 -8.10 18.37 9.69
N PHE A 152 -7.56 17.22 9.29
CA PHE A 152 -6.18 17.12 8.84
C PHE A 152 -5.99 17.80 7.48
N ARG A 153 -6.88 17.52 6.49
CA ARG A 153 -6.88 18.20 5.19
C ARG A 153 -6.87 19.72 5.36
N ASP A 154 -7.74 20.25 6.21
CA ASP A 154 -7.89 21.72 6.42
C ASP A 154 -6.66 22.36 7.07
N ARG A 155 -5.73 21.56 7.63
CA ARG A 155 -4.43 22.04 8.14
C ARG A 155 -3.35 22.06 7.06
N LEU A 156 -3.57 21.36 5.93
CA LEU A 156 -2.60 21.29 4.84
C LEU A 156 -2.81 22.45 3.85
N ASN A 157 -1.69 22.95 3.28
CA ASN A 157 -1.72 23.93 2.20
C ASN A 157 -1.63 23.26 0.81
N CYS A 158 -1.91 21.95 0.74
CA CYS A 158 -1.73 21.14 -0.45
C CYS A 158 -2.79 20.04 -0.52
N GLN A 159 -2.79 19.26 -1.60
CA GLN A 159 -3.73 18.17 -1.79
C GLN A 159 -3.44 17.01 -0.83
N LEU A 160 -4.45 16.58 -0.09
CA LEU A 160 -4.43 15.31 0.63
C LEU A 160 -4.89 14.18 -0.29
N GLU A 161 -4.11 13.11 -0.36
CA GLU A 161 -4.47 11.85 -1.01
C GLU A 161 -4.55 10.76 0.07
N VAL A 162 -5.70 10.09 0.16
CA VAL A 162 -5.93 9.01 1.13
C VAL A 162 -5.81 7.67 0.39
N ALA A 163 -4.88 6.83 0.85
CA ALA A 163 -4.66 5.50 0.32
C ALA A 163 -5.46 4.47 1.13
N LEU A 164 -6.40 3.78 0.47
CA LEU A 164 -7.29 2.79 1.07
C LEU A 164 -6.99 1.40 0.53
N GLY A 165 -6.83 0.43 1.41
CA GLY A 165 -6.68 -0.97 1.01
C GLY A 165 -8.04 -1.59 0.67
N LEU A 166 -8.32 -1.78 -0.62
CA LEU A 166 -9.44 -2.57 -1.14
C LEU A 166 -9.12 -4.07 -1.07
N GLU A 167 -7.90 -4.42 -1.35
CA GLU A 167 -7.33 -5.76 -1.46
C GLU A 167 -7.89 -6.56 -2.64
N THR A 168 -9.17 -6.87 -2.64
CA THR A 168 -9.86 -7.60 -3.72
C THR A 168 -11.36 -7.37 -3.67
N VAL A 169 -12.03 -7.52 -4.81
CA VAL A 169 -13.51 -7.56 -4.86
C VAL A 169 -14.07 -8.99 -4.80
N HIS A 170 -13.21 -10.02 -4.72
CA HIS A 170 -13.68 -11.39 -4.56
C HIS A 170 -14.32 -11.57 -3.18
N PRO A 171 -15.63 -11.89 -3.09
CA PRO A 171 -16.38 -11.81 -1.84
C PRO A 171 -15.83 -12.72 -0.74
N GLU A 172 -15.55 -13.99 -1.06
CA GLU A 172 -15.03 -14.95 -0.11
C GLU A 172 -13.59 -14.62 0.32
N ALA A 173 -12.71 -14.24 -0.63
CA ALA A 173 -11.35 -13.87 -0.30
C ALA A 173 -11.31 -12.62 0.56
N LEU A 174 -12.07 -11.56 0.21
CA LEU A 174 -12.16 -10.32 0.98
C LEU A 174 -12.57 -10.58 2.43
N GLU A 175 -13.58 -11.42 2.65
CA GLU A 175 -14.01 -11.80 4.00
C GLU A 175 -12.91 -12.56 4.76
N LYS A 176 -12.29 -13.55 4.10
CA LYS A 176 -11.25 -14.41 4.68
C LYS A 176 -9.92 -13.69 4.94
N LEU A 177 -9.64 -12.59 4.25
CA LEU A 177 -8.47 -11.74 4.56
C LEU A 177 -8.53 -11.12 5.96
N ASN A 178 -9.65 -11.21 6.66
CA ASN A 178 -9.86 -10.74 8.02
C ASN A 178 -9.59 -9.22 8.23
N LYS A 179 -9.62 -8.45 7.16
CA LYS A 179 -9.48 -6.99 7.20
C LYS A 179 -10.73 -6.30 7.75
N ARG A 180 -11.87 -7.02 7.76
CA ARG A 180 -13.17 -6.51 8.26
C ARG A 180 -13.69 -5.31 7.47
N VAL A 181 -13.47 -5.32 6.16
CA VAL A 181 -14.00 -4.35 5.21
C VAL A 181 -14.96 -5.07 4.27
N THR A 182 -16.11 -4.45 3.98
CA THR A 182 -17.02 -4.85 2.90
C THR A 182 -16.87 -3.89 1.74
N LEU A 183 -17.31 -4.29 0.54
CA LEU A 183 -17.30 -3.42 -0.64
C LEU A 183 -18.15 -2.16 -0.43
N ASP A 184 -19.30 -2.28 0.25
CA ASP A 184 -20.16 -1.13 0.57
C ASP A 184 -19.46 -0.14 1.50
N ARG A 185 -18.75 -0.64 2.53
CA ARG A 185 -17.97 0.21 3.42
C ARG A 185 -16.80 0.87 2.71
N PHE A 186 -16.13 0.14 1.82
CA PHE A 186 -15.09 0.70 0.99
C PHE A 186 -15.64 1.82 0.09
N ARG A 187 -16.78 1.57 -0.59
CA ARG A 187 -17.45 2.58 -1.43
C ARG A 187 -17.84 3.81 -0.62
N ALA A 188 -18.44 3.64 0.55
CA ALA A 188 -18.82 4.76 1.41
C ALA A 188 -17.62 5.61 1.85
N ALA A 189 -16.49 4.97 2.19
CA ALA A 189 -15.24 5.67 2.53
C ALA A 189 -14.65 6.40 1.31
N SER A 190 -14.68 5.78 0.14
CA SER A 190 -14.23 6.37 -1.13
C SER A 190 -15.07 7.59 -1.51
N ASP A 191 -16.40 7.47 -1.41
CA ASP A 191 -17.35 8.58 -1.63
C ASP A 191 -17.09 9.74 -0.66
N PHE A 192 -16.79 9.45 0.61
CA PHE A 192 -16.45 10.48 1.56
C PHE A 192 -15.16 11.22 1.17
N VAL A 193 -14.11 10.49 0.78
CA VAL A 193 -12.83 11.07 0.34
C VAL A 193 -13.05 11.96 -0.89
N THR A 194 -13.69 11.45 -1.94
CA THR A 194 -13.82 12.15 -3.21
C THR A 194 -14.76 13.35 -3.15
N ARG A 195 -15.91 13.25 -2.43
CA ARG A 195 -16.85 14.38 -2.24
C ARG A 195 -16.25 15.52 -1.41
N ASN A 196 -15.23 15.24 -0.64
CA ASN A 196 -14.51 16.24 0.15
C ASN A 196 -13.20 16.69 -0.50
N GLU A 197 -13.09 16.59 -1.84
CA GLU A 197 -11.97 17.10 -2.63
C GLU A 197 -10.60 16.52 -2.26
N MET A 198 -10.58 15.36 -1.59
CA MET A 198 -9.38 14.58 -1.35
C MET A 198 -9.18 13.59 -2.51
N ALA A 199 -7.94 13.32 -2.88
CA ALA A 199 -7.64 12.31 -3.88
C ALA A 199 -7.71 10.91 -3.24
N LEU A 200 -8.14 9.92 -4.01
CA LEU A 200 -8.22 8.53 -3.59
C LEU A 200 -7.16 7.69 -4.29
N ARG A 201 -6.35 7.00 -3.49
CA ARG A 201 -5.47 5.91 -3.90
C ARG A 201 -6.02 4.60 -3.36
N THR A 202 -5.85 3.50 -4.10
CA THR A 202 -6.28 2.18 -3.63
C THR A 202 -5.14 1.17 -3.73
N PHE A 203 -5.13 0.22 -2.79
CA PHE A 203 -4.26 -0.95 -2.84
C PHE A 203 -5.09 -2.17 -3.22
N VAL A 204 -4.62 -2.89 -4.24
CA VAL A 204 -5.23 -4.11 -4.77
C VAL A 204 -4.18 -5.22 -4.74
N LEU A 205 -4.53 -6.35 -4.15
CA LEU A 205 -3.66 -7.53 -4.11
C LEU A 205 -3.81 -8.33 -5.40
N LEU A 206 -2.69 -8.71 -5.99
CA LEU A 206 -2.62 -9.76 -6.97
C LEU A 206 -2.45 -11.10 -6.26
N GLN A 207 -3.27 -12.08 -6.59
CA GLN A 207 -3.25 -13.42 -6.01
C GLN A 207 -3.38 -13.40 -4.47
N PRO A 208 -4.42 -12.80 -3.86
CA PRO A 208 -4.67 -13.05 -2.45
C PRO A 208 -5.06 -14.51 -2.24
N PRO A 209 -4.88 -15.08 -1.02
CA PRO A 209 -5.30 -16.44 -0.74
C PRO A 209 -6.79 -16.64 -0.98
N PHE A 210 -7.19 -17.88 -1.22
CA PHE A 210 -8.57 -18.32 -1.52
C PHE A 210 -9.09 -17.90 -2.90
N ILE A 211 -8.22 -17.45 -3.79
CA ILE A 211 -8.51 -17.26 -5.22
C ILE A 211 -7.67 -18.28 -6.00
N PRO A 212 -8.26 -19.07 -6.91
CA PRO A 212 -7.52 -19.94 -7.81
C PRO A 212 -6.49 -19.16 -8.64
N ALA A 213 -5.33 -19.76 -8.87
CA ALA A 213 -4.22 -19.05 -9.54
C ALA A 213 -4.56 -18.62 -10.98
N ASP A 214 -5.37 -19.38 -11.69
CA ASP A 214 -5.87 -19.09 -13.03
C ASP A 214 -6.92 -17.98 -13.08
N GLU A 215 -7.60 -17.69 -11.95
CA GLU A 215 -8.55 -16.58 -11.83
C GLU A 215 -7.92 -15.29 -11.31
N SER A 216 -6.70 -15.34 -10.82
CA SER A 216 -6.02 -14.26 -10.09
C SER A 216 -6.02 -12.92 -10.85
N VAL A 217 -5.57 -12.94 -12.12
CA VAL A 217 -5.52 -11.74 -12.96
C VAL A 217 -6.93 -11.18 -13.19
N GLY A 218 -7.91 -12.05 -13.44
CA GLY A 218 -9.30 -11.64 -13.64
C GLY A 218 -9.88 -10.92 -12.41
N TRP A 219 -9.59 -11.40 -11.21
CA TRP A 219 -10.04 -10.74 -9.98
C TRP A 219 -9.25 -9.47 -9.66
N ALA A 220 -7.96 -9.40 -9.97
CA ALA A 220 -7.19 -8.18 -9.88
C ALA A 220 -7.74 -7.09 -10.81
N ASN A 221 -8.04 -7.44 -12.08
CA ASN A 221 -8.63 -6.52 -13.06
C ASN A 221 -9.98 -5.98 -12.58
N ARG A 222 -10.89 -6.84 -12.11
CA ARG A 222 -12.19 -6.41 -11.53
C ARG A 222 -12.00 -5.51 -10.32
N SER A 223 -10.94 -5.73 -9.52
CA SER A 223 -10.64 -4.89 -8.37
C SER A 223 -10.11 -3.52 -8.79
N VAL A 224 -9.32 -3.45 -9.86
CA VAL A 224 -8.90 -2.18 -10.49
C VAL A 224 -10.11 -1.42 -10.99
N ASP A 225 -11.01 -2.06 -11.75
CA ASP A 225 -12.23 -1.43 -12.27
C ASP A 225 -13.09 -0.89 -11.13
N PHE A 226 -13.36 -1.70 -10.12
CA PHE A 226 -14.16 -1.29 -8.96
C PHE A 226 -13.52 -0.10 -8.20
N SER A 227 -12.19 -0.09 -8.06
CA SER A 227 -11.50 1.02 -7.40
C SER A 227 -11.67 2.33 -8.19
N GLN A 228 -11.56 2.26 -9.51
CA GLN A 228 -11.75 3.40 -10.41
C GLN A 228 -13.21 3.86 -10.46
N ASP A 229 -14.17 2.93 -10.40
CA ASP A 229 -15.61 3.23 -10.26
C ASP A 229 -15.92 3.93 -8.92
N CYS A 230 -15.12 3.69 -7.89
CA CYS A 230 -15.17 4.41 -6.61
C CYS A 230 -14.43 5.75 -6.63
N GLY A 231 -13.91 6.19 -7.78
CA GLY A 231 -13.22 7.48 -7.94
C GLY A 231 -11.73 7.47 -7.63
N ALA A 232 -11.09 6.29 -7.56
CA ALA A 232 -9.65 6.22 -7.37
C ALA A 232 -8.90 6.81 -8.57
N THR A 233 -8.02 7.78 -8.31
CA THR A 233 -7.11 8.36 -9.30
C THR A 233 -5.80 7.59 -9.43
N VAL A 234 -5.54 6.73 -8.44
CA VAL A 234 -4.39 5.83 -8.40
C VAL A 234 -4.83 4.47 -7.87
N THR A 235 -4.38 3.39 -8.52
CA THR A 235 -4.47 2.02 -8.02
C THR A 235 -3.08 1.39 -8.01
N ALA A 236 -2.64 0.87 -6.86
CA ALA A 236 -1.39 0.13 -6.75
C ALA A 236 -1.68 -1.37 -6.69
N LEU A 237 -1.11 -2.12 -7.62
CA LEU A 237 -1.14 -3.58 -7.67
C LEU A 237 0.02 -4.15 -6.85
N ILE A 238 -0.31 -4.94 -5.83
CA ILE A 238 0.64 -5.49 -4.88
C ILE A 238 0.63 -7.02 -4.99
N PRO A 239 1.71 -7.65 -5.47
CA PRO A 239 1.83 -9.09 -5.45
C PRO A 239 1.81 -9.63 -4.02
N THR A 240 0.90 -10.57 -3.74
CA THR A 240 0.75 -11.14 -2.39
C THR A 240 1.93 -12.08 -2.09
N ARG A 241 2.48 -11.95 -0.88
CA ARG A 241 3.72 -12.65 -0.46
C ARG A 241 3.48 -13.56 0.74
N THR A 242 4.30 -14.59 0.86
CA THR A 242 4.57 -15.29 2.10
C THR A 242 5.58 -14.51 2.97
N GLY A 243 5.86 -14.98 4.19
CA GLY A 243 6.87 -14.39 5.07
C GLY A 243 6.29 -13.78 6.36
N ASN A 244 4.97 -13.88 6.58
CA ASN A 244 4.34 -13.38 7.80
C ASN A 244 3.90 -14.49 8.79
N GLY A 245 4.30 -15.73 8.53
CA GLY A 245 3.94 -16.92 9.31
C GLY A 245 2.55 -17.49 8.99
N ALA A 246 1.53 -16.65 8.85
CA ALA A 246 0.17 -17.08 8.52
C ALA A 246 0.06 -17.48 7.04
N MET A 247 0.58 -16.65 6.14
CA MET A 247 0.63 -16.94 4.70
C MET A 247 1.53 -18.15 4.40
N ASP A 248 2.65 -18.29 5.12
CA ASP A 248 3.55 -19.45 5.03
C ASP A 248 2.81 -20.75 5.35
N ARG A 249 1.95 -20.69 6.35
CA ARG A 249 1.13 -21.87 6.75
C ARG A 249 0.08 -22.22 5.70
N LEU A 250 -0.54 -21.22 5.07
CA LEU A 250 -1.47 -21.47 3.95
C LEU A 250 -0.75 -22.04 2.74
N ALA A 251 0.42 -21.52 2.40
CA ALA A 251 1.24 -22.03 1.30
C ALA A 251 1.64 -23.48 1.54
N ALA A 252 2.14 -23.81 2.73
CA ALA A 252 2.50 -25.18 3.11
C ALA A 252 1.32 -26.16 3.10
N ALA A 253 0.07 -25.64 3.26
CA ALA A 253 -1.16 -26.43 3.19
C ALA A 253 -1.77 -26.48 1.76
N GLY A 254 -1.12 -25.90 0.74
CA GLY A 254 -1.64 -25.82 -0.63
C GLY A 254 -2.85 -24.90 -0.80
N GLN A 255 -3.08 -23.99 0.15
CA GLN A 255 -4.21 -23.03 0.15
C GLN A 255 -3.84 -21.64 -0.35
N PHE A 256 -2.57 -21.45 -0.67
CA PHE A 256 -2.02 -20.23 -1.26
C PHE A 256 -0.82 -20.57 -2.15
N THR A 257 -0.70 -19.87 -3.25
CA THR A 257 0.47 -19.87 -4.14
C THR A 257 0.80 -18.42 -4.47
N GLU A 258 2.04 -18.03 -4.35
CA GLU A 258 2.47 -16.68 -4.75
C GLU A 258 2.21 -16.45 -6.25
N PRO A 259 1.88 -15.22 -6.65
CA PRO A 259 1.70 -14.89 -8.06
C PRO A 259 3.02 -15.03 -8.82
N THR A 260 2.91 -15.14 -10.14
CA THR A 260 4.06 -15.04 -11.04
C THR A 260 4.26 -13.60 -11.51
N LEU A 261 5.49 -13.27 -11.92
CA LEU A 261 5.79 -12.00 -12.57
C LEU A 261 4.95 -11.78 -13.85
N GLY A 262 4.60 -12.86 -14.56
CA GLY A 262 3.71 -12.79 -15.73
C GLY A 262 2.30 -12.32 -15.37
N GLN A 263 1.72 -12.82 -14.28
CA GLN A 263 0.42 -12.37 -13.81
C GLN A 263 0.43 -10.89 -13.41
N LEU A 264 1.55 -10.39 -12.81
CA LEU A 264 1.67 -8.97 -12.51
C LEU A 264 1.73 -8.13 -13.79
N GLU A 265 2.50 -8.58 -14.80
CA GLU A 265 2.53 -7.90 -16.10
C GLU A 265 1.15 -7.89 -16.79
N ASP A 266 0.40 -9.00 -16.71
CA ASP A 266 -0.95 -9.08 -17.29
C ASP A 266 -1.92 -8.10 -16.63
N ALA A 267 -1.91 -8.04 -15.29
CA ALA A 267 -2.76 -7.12 -14.54
C ALA A 267 -2.35 -5.64 -14.77
N MET A 268 -1.05 -5.37 -14.86
CA MET A 268 -0.54 -4.02 -15.18
C MET A 268 -0.90 -3.59 -16.61
N ASP A 269 -0.74 -4.47 -17.59
CA ASP A 269 -1.10 -4.17 -19.00
C ASP A 269 -2.60 -3.85 -19.10
N TYR A 270 -3.45 -4.61 -18.41
CA TYR A 270 -4.87 -4.33 -18.32
C TYR A 270 -5.14 -2.96 -17.68
N GLY A 271 -4.67 -2.75 -16.46
CA GLY A 271 -4.98 -1.55 -15.69
C GLY A 271 -4.51 -0.26 -16.36
N VAL A 272 -3.27 -0.25 -16.89
CA VAL A 272 -2.72 0.89 -17.65
C VAL A 272 -3.48 1.08 -18.97
N GLY A 273 -3.86 -0.02 -19.65
CA GLY A 273 -4.59 0.02 -20.91
C GLY A 273 -5.98 0.61 -20.83
N GLN A 274 -6.64 0.58 -19.65
CA GLN A 274 -7.96 1.19 -19.44
C GLN A 274 -7.91 2.74 -19.47
N ALA A 275 -6.77 3.35 -19.16
CA ALA A 275 -6.55 4.81 -19.15
C ALA A 275 -7.59 5.61 -18.32
N ARG A 276 -8.19 4.98 -17.30
CA ARG A 276 -9.20 5.61 -16.42
C ARG A 276 -8.59 6.25 -15.17
N GLY A 277 -7.39 5.84 -14.82
CA GLY A 277 -6.59 6.31 -13.69
C GLY A 277 -5.16 5.79 -13.83
N ARG A 278 -4.28 6.23 -12.96
CA ARG A 278 -2.90 5.72 -12.94
C ARG A 278 -2.88 4.38 -12.21
N VAL A 279 -2.22 3.39 -12.80
CA VAL A 279 -2.01 2.09 -12.18
C VAL A 279 -0.51 1.86 -12.00
N PHE A 280 -0.12 1.49 -10.80
CA PHE A 280 1.28 1.23 -10.45
C PHE A 280 1.46 -0.20 -9.96
N ALA A 281 2.53 -0.85 -10.37
CA ALA A 281 2.98 -2.09 -9.76
C ALA A 281 3.86 -1.78 -8.56
N ASP A 282 3.68 -2.49 -7.44
CA ASP A 282 4.69 -2.58 -6.39
C ASP A 282 5.89 -3.38 -6.95
N LEU A 283 7.04 -2.72 -7.02
CA LEU A 283 8.27 -3.29 -7.58
C LEU A 283 9.19 -3.92 -6.51
N TRP A 284 8.77 -3.93 -5.26
CA TRP A 284 9.57 -4.45 -4.17
C TRP A 284 9.67 -5.97 -4.25
N ASP A 285 10.92 -6.51 -4.16
CA ASP A 285 11.20 -7.96 -4.03
C ASP A 285 10.58 -8.81 -5.15
N LEU A 286 10.58 -8.30 -6.40
CA LEU A 286 9.93 -8.98 -7.54
C LEU A 286 10.68 -10.17 -8.09
N ASP A 287 11.96 -10.36 -7.75
CA ASP A 287 12.77 -11.51 -8.15
C ASP A 287 12.19 -12.83 -7.66
N ARG A 288 11.54 -12.82 -6.48
CA ARG A 288 10.85 -14.00 -5.91
C ARG A 288 9.70 -14.53 -6.79
N PHE A 289 9.10 -13.67 -7.60
CA PHE A 289 7.99 -14.03 -8.50
C PHE A 289 8.45 -14.42 -9.90
N SER A 290 9.75 -14.37 -10.15
CA SER A 290 10.34 -14.69 -11.46
C SER A 290 10.92 -16.09 -11.47
N SER A 291 10.49 -16.91 -12.44
CA SER A 291 11.07 -18.24 -12.70
C SER A 291 12.31 -18.20 -13.59
N CYS A 292 12.72 -17.03 -14.12
CA CYS A 292 13.79 -16.90 -15.08
C CYS A 292 14.70 -15.72 -14.78
N ALA A 293 15.90 -16.01 -14.31
CA ALA A 293 16.90 -14.98 -14.01
C ALA A 293 17.38 -14.22 -15.27
N ALA A 294 17.39 -14.88 -16.45
CA ALA A 294 17.90 -14.28 -17.68
C ALA A 294 17.04 -13.11 -18.21
N CYS A 295 15.70 -13.17 -18.05
CA CYS A 295 14.82 -12.09 -18.52
C CYS A 295 14.33 -11.18 -17.39
N PHE A 296 14.52 -11.55 -16.14
CA PHE A 296 14.02 -10.78 -14.99
C PHE A 296 14.42 -9.29 -15.03
N PRO A 297 15.69 -8.90 -15.26
CA PRO A 297 16.05 -7.49 -15.28
C PRO A 297 15.27 -6.67 -16.33
N ARG A 298 15.06 -7.23 -17.53
CA ARG A 298 14.32 -6.57 -18.60
C ARG A 298 12.82 -6.48 -18.31
N ARG A 299 12.25 -7.47 -17.60
CA ARG A 299 10.84 -7.46 -17.17
C ARG A 299 10.62 -6.48 -16.05
N LEU A 300 11.56 -6.40 -15.10
CA LEU A 300 11.54 -5.38 -14.04
C LEU A 300 11.60 -3.96 -14.65
N ASP A 301 12.52 -3.71 -15.59
CA ASP A 301 12.62 -2.44 -16.31
C ASP A 301 11.31 -2.11 -17.06
N ARG A 302 10.68 -3.11 -17.68
CA ARG A 302 9.38 -2.93 -18.34
C ARG A 302 8.30 -2.44 -17.38
N LEU A 303 8.18 -3.06 -16.19
CA LEU A 303 7.21 -2.66 -15.16
C LEU A 303 7.55 -1.27 -14.60
N ALA A 304 8.82 -0.97 -14.37
CA ALA A 304 9.27 0.36 -13.96
C ALA A 304 8.88 1.43 -14.99
N ARG A 305 9.09 1.16 -16.28
CA ARG A 305 8.63 2.06 -17.35
C ARG A 305 7.11 2.22 -17.40
N GLN A 306 6.33 1.17 -17.14
CA GLN A 306 4.88 1.29 -17.03
C GLN A 306 4.49 2.23 -15.89
N ASN A 307 5.14 2.09 -14.73
CA ASN A 307 4.94 3.01 -13.61
C ASN A 307 5.25 4.47 -14.01
N GLU A 308 6.38 4.70 -14.68
CA GLU A 308 6.83 6.04 -15.06
C GLU A 308 6.01 6.67 -16.20
N THR A 309 5.60 5.86 -17.19
CA THR A 309 5.01 6.38 -18.43
C THR A 309 3.50 6.23 -18.50
N GLN A 310 2.92 5.32 -17.72
CA GLN A 310 1.53 4.88 -17.84
C GLN A 310 1.18 4.45 -19.29
N GLN A 311 2.13 3.80 -19.94
CA GLN A 311 1.97 3.20 -21.27
C GLN A 311 2.30 1.71 -21.17
N VAL A 312 1.77 0.91 -22.08
CA VAL A 312 2.02 -0.53 -22.14
C VAL A 312 3.16 -0.79 -23.15
N PRO A 313 4.41 -0.99 -22.67
CA PRO A 313 5.53 -1.32 -23.56
C PRO A 313 5.38 -2.75 -24.10
N ALA A 314 6.08 -3.06 -25.19
CA ALA A 314 6.14 -4.42 -25.75
C ALA A 314 6.59 -5.45 -24.69
N ARG A 315 6.03 -6.66 -24.77
CA ARG A 315 6.41 -7.78 -23.90
C ARG A 315 7.84 -8.19 -24.13
N VAL A 316 8.51 -8.58 -23.05
CA VAL A 316 9.87 -9.13 -23.12
C VAL A 316 9.80 -10.56 -23.67
N ILE A 317 10.36 -10.75 -24.85
CA ILE A 317 10.55 -12.09 -25.43
C ILE A 317 11.84 -12.69 -24.87
N CYS A 318 11.75 -13.90 -24.32
CA CYS A 318 12.88 -14.61 -23.74
C CYS A 318 13.00 -16.01 -24.35
N PRO A 319 14.17 -16.35 -24.93
CA PRO A 319 14.38 -17.69 -25.50
C PRO A 319 14.45 -18.77 -24.41
N SER A 320 14.81 -18.40 -23.15
CA SER A 320 15.06 -19.35 -22.06
C SER A 320 13.78 -19.75 -21.30
N CYS A 321 12.73 -18.95 -21.36
CA CYS A 321 11.44 -19.23 -20.74
C CYS A 321 10.32 -18.90 -21.74
N ARG A 322 9.87 -19.94 -22.46
CA ARG A 322 8.75 -19.85 -23.40
C ARG A 322 7.44 -20.13 -22.72
#